data_0fa7c1d57e0bc0c58e42d18fa330d2c8
#
_entry.id   0fa7c1d57e0bc0c58e42d18fa330d2c8
#
_cell.length_a   1.000
_cell.length_b   1.000
_cell.length_c   1.000
_cell.angle_alpha   90.00
_cell.angle_beta   90.00
_cell.angle_gamma   90.00
#
_symmetry.space_group_name_H-M   'P 1'
#
loop_
_entity.id
_entity.type
_entity.pdbx_description
1 polymer ?
#
loop_
_entity_poly.entity_id
_entity_poly.type
_entity_poly.pdbx_seq_one_letter_code
_entity_poly.pdbx_strand_id
1 'polypeptide(L)'
;MSEKKYKWHKVADSLGEVEFAVNNIAVVDLDGKKICLGKFNDALFAFAFKCPHAGGMLAEGFIDALGNIVCPLHRYKYSMANGRNVSGEGYYLKHWPVEIKEEGVFVGIEEMGGLFGWLK
;
A
#
# COMPACT_ATOMS: atom_id res chain seq x y z
N MET A 1 2.39 -21.84 -15.67
CA MET A 1 2.40 -20.51 -15.03
C MET A 1 1.20 -20.38 -14.13
N SER A 2 1.43 -20.04 -12.87
CA SER A 2 0.34 -19.94 -11.92
C SER A 2 -0.21 -18.52 -11.91
N GLU A 3 -1.51 -18.42 -11.79
CA GLU A 3 -2.16 -17.13 -11.64
C GLU A 3 -2.19 -16.78 -10.16
N LYS A 4 -1.97 -15.50 -9.87
CA LYS A 4 -2.11 -15.02 -8.51
C LYS A 4 -3.58 -14.84 -8.19
N LYS A 5 -3.98 -15.38 -7.07
CA LYS A 5 -5.33 -15.22 -6.56
C LYS A 5 -5.32 -14.28 -5.38
N TYR A 6 -6.28 -13.39 -5.33
CA TYR A 6 -6.39 -12.40 -4.26
C TYR A 6 -7.70 -12.56 -3.54
N LYS A 7 -7.63 -12.40 -2.23
CA LYS A 7 -8.82 -12.21 -1.42
C LYS A 7 -8.98 -10.70 -1.26
N TRP A 8 -10.11 -10.17 -1.70
CA TRP A 8 -10.34 -8.73 -1.70
C TRP A 8 -11.04 -8.31 -0.43
N HIS A 9 -10.43 -7.36 0.26
CA HIS A 9 -10.96 -6.83 1.52
C HIS A 9 -11.42 -5.41 1.31
N LYS A 10 -12.66 -5.14 1.73
CA LYS A 10 -13.20 -3.79 1.65
C LYS A 10 -12.58 -2.92 2.73
N VAL A 11 -11.99 -1.80 2.34
CA VAL A 11 -11.37 -0.89 3.29
C VAL A 11 -12.15 0.42 3.43
N ALA A 12 -13.09 0.69 2.52
CA ALA A 12 -13.98 1.84 2.61
C ALA A 12 -15.21 1.58 1.76
N ASP A 13 -16.34 2.17 2.13
CA ASP A 13 -17.59 1.99 1.38
C ASP A 13 -17.60 2.78 0.09
N SER A 14 -16.79 3.80 -0.02
CA SER A 14 -16.63 4.58 -1.24
C SER A 14 -15.29 5.31 -1.19
N LEU A 15 -14.83 5.75 -2.35
CA LEU A 15 -13.61 6.55 -2.40
C LEU A 15 -13.77 7.84 -1.60
N GLY A 16 -14.97 8.41 -1.60
CA GLY A 16 -15.22 9.64 -0.85
C GLY A 16 -15.12 9.49 0.66
N GLU A 17 -15.21 8.24 1.16
CA GLU A 17 -15.08 8.00 2.59
C GLU A 17 -13.63 7.78 3.05
N VAL A 18 -12.71 7.67 2.11
CA VAL A 18 -11.29 7.55 2.47
C VAL A 18 -10.78 8.92 2.87
N GLU A 19 -10.29 9.03 4.09
CA GLU A 19 -9.84 10.31 4.63
C GLU A 19 -8.37 10.54 4.32
N PHE A 20 -8.11 11.13 3.15
CA PHE A 20 -6.75 11.47 2.78
C PHE A 20 -6.30 12.72 3.50
N ALA A 21 -5.10 12.67 4.07
CA ALA A 21 -4.46 13.84 4.64
C ALA A 21 -4.00 14.77 3.51
N VAL A 22 -3.45 15.91 3.89
CA VAL A 22 -2.99 16.90 2.90
C VAL A 22 -1.89 16.37 2.00
N ASN A 23 -1.17 15.33 2.44
CA ASN A 23 -0.12 14.69 1.65
C ASN A 23 -0.66 13.61 0.72
N ASN A 24 -1.98 13.45 0.60
CA ASN A 24 -2.65 12.46 -0.23
C ASN A 24 -2.41 11.02 0.23
N ILE A 25 -2.16 10.83 1.51
CA ILE A 25 -1.99 9.52 2.12
C ILE A 25 -3.06 9.33 3.18
N ALA A 26 -3.72 8.17 3.14
CA ALA A 26 -4.70 7.78 4.15
C ALA A 26 -4.22 6.51 4.84
N VAL A 27 -4.65 6.32 6.09
CA VAL A 27 -4.40 5.08 6.82
C VAL A 27 -5.73 4.36 6.95
N VAL A 28 -5.77 3.11 6.54
CA VAL A 28 -6.98 2.29 6.65
C VAL A 28 -6.65 0.98 7.33
N ASP A 29 -7.69 0.32 7.86
CA ASP A 29 -7.55 -1.00 8.45
C ASP A 29 -7.77 -2.07 7.41
N LEU A 30 -6.85 -3.02 7.35
CA LEU A 30 -6.95 -4.18 6.50
C LEU A 30 -6.89 -5.40 7.40
N ASP A 31 -8.04 -5.96 7.71
CA ASP A 31 -8.14 -7.16 8.54
C ASP A 31 -7.38 -7.00 9.86
N GLY A 32 -7.59 -5.87 10.53
CA GLY A 32 -6.96 -5.58 11.81
C GLY A 32 -5.56 -4.99 11.73
N LYS A 33 -5.04 -4.78 10.54
CA LYS A 33 -3.70 -4.25 10.34
C LYS A 33 -3.79 -2.91 9.62
N LYS A 34 -3.01 -1.94 10.07
CA LYS A 34 -2.96 -0.63 9.41
C LYS A 34 -2.11 -0.70 8.16
N ILE A 35 -2.65 -0.15 7.08
CA ILE A 35 -1.90 0.04 5.83
C ILE A 35 -2.14 1.46 5.34
N CYS A 36 -1.33 1.88 4.37
CA CYS A 36 -1.49 3.19 3.74
C CYS A 36 -2.14 3.06 2.39
N LEU A 37 -2.97 4.05 2.05
CA LEU A 37 -3.45 4.27 0.69
C LEU A 37 -2.86 5.58 0.22
N GLY A 38 -2.16 5.57 -0.92
CA GLY A 38 -1.62 6.78 -1.51
C GLY A 38 -2.34 7.11 -2.79
N LYS A 39 -2.67 8.40 -2.97
CA LYS A 39 -3.37 8.87 -4.16
C LYS A 39 -2.39 9.62 -5.05
N PHE A 40 -2.28 9.19 -6.29
CA PHE A 40 -1.37 9.82 -7.26
C PHE A 40 -1.92 9.65 -8.66
N ASN A 41 -2.09 10.75 -9.39
CA ASN A 41 -2.59 10.76 -10.76
C ASN A 41 -3.89 9.94 -10.94
N ASP A 42 -4.86 10.19 -10.05
CA ASP A 42 -6.17 9.54 -10.06
C ASP A 42 -6.15 8.04 -9.81
N ALA A 43 -5.01 7.51 -9.38
CA ALA A 43 -4.90 6.10 -9.01
C ALA A 43 -4.65 5.98 -7.51
N LEU A 44 -5.05 4.84 -6.95
CA LEU A 44 -4.78 4.51 -5.56
C LEU A 44 -3.78 3.38 -5.49
N PHE A 45 -2.89 3.49 -4.52
CA PHE A 45 -1.88 2.48 -4.26
C PHE A 45 -1.93 2.12 -2.78
N ALA A 46 -1.85 0.83 -2.47
CA ALA A 46 -1.82 0.35 -1.08
C ALA A 46 -0.42 -0.13 -0.75
N PHE A 47 0.10 0.33 0.37
CA PHE A 47 1.45 -0.05 0.78
C PHE A 47 1.54 -0.10 2.30
N ALA A 48 2.63 -0.68 2.79
CA ALA A 48 2.81 -0.92 4.21
C ALA A 48 2.85 0.38 5.00
N PHE A 49 2.34 0.31 6.22
CA PHE A 49 2.29 1.46 7.13
C PHE A 49 3.68 1.91 7.55
N LYS A 50 4.62 0.96 7.70
CA LYS A 50 5.97 1.26 8.17
C LYS A 50 7.00 1.05 7.09
N CYS A 51 8.01 1.92 7.09
CA CYS A 51 9.15 1.80 6.19
C CYS A 51 9.94 0.53 6.54
N PRO A 52 10.31 -0.30 5.55
CA PRO A 52 11.07 -1.52 5.83
C PRO A 52 12.47 -1.27 6.36
N HIS A 53 12.99 -0.06 6.22
CA HIS A 53 14.32 0.29 6.70
C HIS A 53 14.36 0.43 8.22
N ALA A 54 13.65 1.41 8.77
CA ALA A 54 13.76 1.73 10.19
C ALA A 54 12.40 1.89 10.88
N GLY A 55 11.33 1.44 10.24
CA GLY A 55 10.01 1.49 10.85
C GLY A 55 9.39 2.87 10.89
N GLY A 56 9.89 3.82 10.10
CA GLY A 56 9.27 5.13 10.02
C GLY A 56 7.86 5.03 9.47
N MET A 57 6.97 5.90 9.98
CA MET A 57 5.58 5.88 9.54
C MET A 57 5.45 6.57 8.19
N LEU A 58 5.20 5.78 7.15
CA LEU A 58 5.11 6.31 5.80
C LEU A 58 3.95 7.28 5.61
N ALA A 59 2.91 7.15 6.44
CA ALA A 59 1.79 8.09 6.40
C ALA A 59 2.22 9.53 6.72
N GLU A 60 3.35 9.71 7.37
CA GLU A 60 3.89 11.02 7.71
C GLU A 60 4.90 11.52 6.68
N GLY A 61 5.15 10.74 5.64
CA GLY A 61 6.02 11.14 4.56
C GLY A 61 5.28 11.92 3.49
N PHE A 62 5.77 11.83 2.26
CA PHE A 62 5.10 12.49 1.15
C PHE A 62 5.30 11.70 -0.14
N ILE A 63 4.46 12.00 -1.12
CA ILE A 63 4.52 11.36 -2.44
C ILE A 63 5.20 12.34 -3.38
N ASP A 64 6.28 11.91 -4.05
CA ASP A 64 6.99 12.80 -4.95
C ASP A 64 6.32 12.85 -6.33
N ALA A 65 6.89 13.63 -7.24
CA ALA A 65 6.29 13.87 -8.54
C ALA A 65 6.28 12.63 -9.44
N LEU A 66 7.03 11.59 -9.09
CA LEU A 66 7.11 10.36 -9.87
C LEU A 66 6.28 9.23 -9.29
N GLY A 67 5.53 9.49 -8.21
CA GLY A 67 4.69 8.45 -7.61
C GLY A 67 5.43 7.59 -6.60
N ASN A 68 6.51 8.11 -6.03
CA ASN A 68 7.23 7.40 -4.99
C ASN A 68 6.81 7.91 -3.62
N ILE A 69 6.68 7.00 -2.67
CA ILE A 69 6.48 7.39 -1.27
C ILE A 69 7.84 7.61 -0.63
N VAL A 70 8.03 8.75 0.02
CA VAL A 70 9.30 9.13 0.63
C VAL A 70 9.16 9.02 2.14
N CYS A 71 10.00 8.18 2.74
CA CYS A 71 10.00 7.97 4.19
C CYS A 71 10.47 9.22 4.92
N PRO A 72 9.80 9.63 6.00
CA PRO A 72 10.19 10.86 6.69
C PRO A 72 11.49 10.74 7.48
N LEU A 73 11.93 9.51 7.80
CA LEU A 73 13.12 9.36 8.63
C LEU A 73 14.41 9.66 7.88
N HIS A 74 14.69 8.92 6.82
CA HIS A 74 15.94 9.09 6.08
C HIS A 74 15.71 9.36 4.60
N ARG A 75 14.47 9.67 4.24
CA ARG A 75 14.07 10.02 2.88
C ARG A 75 14.30 8.90 1.87
N TYR A 76 14.25 7.66 2.32
CA TYR A 76 14.27 6.52 1.42
C TYR A 76 13.00 6.56 0.58
N LYS A 77 13.14 6.25 -0.71
CA LYS A 77 12.03 6.34 -1.66
C LYS A 77 11.65 4.97 -2.18
N TYR A 78 10.36 4.74 -2.26
CA TYR A 78 9.81 3.48 -2.79
C TYR A 78 8.72 3.77 -3.78
N SER A 79 8.72 3.05 -4.91
CA SER A 79 7.62 3.15 -5.86
C SER A 79 6.35 2.61 -5.20
N MET A 80 5.26 3.39 -5.23
CA MET A 80 3.99 2.91 -4.68
C MET A 80 3.40 1.80 -5.55
N ALA A 81 3.76 1.77 -6.83
CA ALA A 81 3.19 0.80 -7.76
C ALA A 81 3.79 -0.59 -7.60
N ASN A 82 5.07 -0.69 -7.28
CA ASN A 82 5.75 -2.00 -7.24
C ASN A 82 6.63 -2.22 -6.01
N GLY A 83 6.72 -1.25 -5.12
CA GLY A 83 7.48 -1.40 -3.88
C GLY A 83 8.99 -1.29 -4.02
N ARG A 84 9.49 -1.04 -5.22
CA ARG A 84 10.93 -0.97 -5.44
C ARG A 84 11.53 0.24 -4.74
N ASN A 85 12.65 0.02 -4.07
CA ASN A 85 13.43 1.09 -3.50
C ASN A 85 14.15 1.80 -4.64
N VAL A 86 13.81 3.06 -4.87
CA VAL A 86 14.36 3.82 -5.99
C VAL A 86 15.48 4.75 -5.57
N SER A 87 15.77 4.84 -4.27
CA SER A 87 16.89 5.64 -3.77
C SER A 87 18.15 4.82 -3.50
N GLY A 88 18.12 3.52 -3.80
CA GLY A 88 19.35 2.73 -3.89
C GLY A 88 19.77 1.97 -2.65
N GLU A 89 18.93 1.87 -1.61
CA GLU A 89 19.32 1.21 -0.36
C GLU A 89 19.04 -0.29 -0.32
N GLY A 90 18.27 -0.80 -1.28
CA GLY A 90 18.07 -2.24 -1.40
C GLY A 90 16.88 -2.83 -0.63
N TYR A 91 16.11 -2.01 0.07
CA TYR A 91 14.91 -2.49 0.76
C TYR A 91 13.75 -2.61 -0.20
N TYR A 92 12.69 -3.30 0.22
CA TYR A 92 11.51 -3.51 -0.61
C TYR A 92 10.26 -3.21 0.21
N LEU A 93 9.41 -2.33 -0.31
CA LEU A 93 8.18 -1.95 0.37
C LEU A 93 7.06 -2.89 -0.02
N LYS A 94 6.42 -3.48 0.98
CA LYS A 94 5.27 -4.34 0.75
C LYS A 94 4.11 -3.50 0.23
N HIS A 95 3.42 -4.02 -0.78
CA HIS A 95 2.31 -3.31 -1.41
C HIS A 95 1.26 -4.32 -1.86
N TRP A 96 0.06 -3.82 -2.18
CA TRP A 96 -1.08 -4.65 -2.56
C TRP A 96 -1.88 -3.96 -3.65
N PRO A 97 -2.55 -4.73 -4.53
CA PRO A 97 -3.42 -4.11 -5.54
C PRO A 97 -4.66 -3.50 -4.92
N VAL A 98 -5.18 -2.48 -5.57
CA VAL A 98 -6.39 -1.77 -5.14
C VAL A 98 -7.39 -1.79 -6.27
N GLU A 99 -8.67 -2.05 -5.94
CA GLU A 99 -9.77 -1.92 -6.89
C GLU A 99 -10.80 -0.95 -6.32
N ILE A 100 -11.24 -0.02 -7.15
CA ILE A 100 -12.30 0.91 -6.81
C ILE A 100 -13.54 0.47 -7.57
N LYS A 101 -14.59 0.12 -6.83
CA LYS A 101 -15.85 -0.36 -7.40
C LYS A 101 -17.00 0.45 -6.83
N GLU A 102 -18.22 0.24 -7.40
CA GLU A 102 -19.41 0.88 -6.85
C GLU A 102 -19.63 0.50 -5.39
N GLU A 103 -19.33 -0.75 -5.04
CA GLU A 103 -19.52 -1.25 -3.68
C GLU A 103 -18.48 -0.71 -2.68
N GLY A 104 -17.40 -0.14 -3.15
CA GLY A 104 -16.37 0.39 -2.25
C GLY A 104 -14.95 0.31 -2.80
N VAL A 105 -14.03 0.54 -1.90
CA VAL A 105 -12.59 0.45 -2.18
C VAL A 105 -12.07 -0.85 -1.58
N PHE A 106 -11.39 -1.65 -2.39
CA PHE A 106 -10.94 -2.98 -1.99
C PHE A 106 -9.43 -3.10 -2.16
N VAL A 107 -8.80 -3.81 -1.22
CA VAL A 107 -7.37 -4.14 -1.29
C VAL A 107 -7.24 -5.64 -1.36
N GLY A 108 -6.43 -6.13 -2.29
CA GLY A 108 -6.26 -7.56 -2.50
C GLY A 108 -5.07 -8.11 -1.74
N ILE A 109 -5.33 -9.17 -0.98
CA ILE A 109 -4.27 -9.93 -0.32
C ILE A 109 -4.07 -11.20 -1.10
N GLU A 110 -2.86 -11.48 -1.52
CA GLU A 110 -2.56 -12.67 -2.30
C GLU A 110 -2.81 -13.92 -1.46
N GLU A 111 -3.61 -14.84 -2.01
CA GLU A 111 -3.88 -16.10 -1.33
C GLU A 111 -2.74 -17.06 -1.56
N MET A 112 -2.23 -17.61 -0.46
CA MET A 112 -1.30 -18.72 -0.53
C MET A 112 -2.11 -19.97 -0.82
N GLY A 113 -1.82 -20.64 -1.91
CA GLY A 113 -2.54 -21.86 -2.26
C GLY A 113 -2.35 -22.95 -1.22
N GLY A 114 -3.42 -23.69 -0.99
CA GLY A 114 -3.50 -24.89 -0.19
C GLY A 114 -2.32 -25.29 0.65
N LEU A 115 -1.40 -25.96 0.04
CA LEU A 115 -0.29 -26.57 0.75
C LEU A 115 0.55 -25.59 1.56
N PHE A 116 0.70 -24.38 1.08
CA PHE A 116 1.58 -23.41 1.70
C PHE A 116 0.85 -22.37 2.54
N GLY A 117 -0.46 -22.39 2.52
CA GLY A 117 -1.22 -21.40 3.29
C GLY A 117 -0.97 -21.52 4.79
N TRP A 118 -0.75 -22.73 5.26
CA TRP A 118 -0.53 -23.00 6.69
C TRP A 118 0.86 -22.62 7.18
N LEU A 119 1.76 -22.28 6.27
CA LEU A 119 3.13 -21.93 6.65
C LEU A 119 3.28 -20.47 7.11
N LYS A 120 2.22 -19.72 7.09
CA LYS A 120 2.29 -18.30 7.50
C LYS A 120 2.60 -18.13 8.96
#